data_af2d35f911bf8b41b589d761ca8ed8dc
#
_entry.id   af2d35f911bf8b41b589d761ca8ed8dc
#
_cell.length_a   1.000
_cell.length_b   1.000
_cell.length_c   1.000
_cell.angle_alpha   90.00
_cell.angle_beta   90.00
_cell.angle_gamma   90.00
#
_symmetry.space_group_name_H-M   'P 1'
#
loop_
_entity.id
_entity.type
_entity.pdbx_description
1 polymer ?
#
loop_
_entity_poly.entity_id
_entity_poly.type
_entity_poly.pdbx_seq_one_letter_code
_entity_poly.pdbx_strand_id
1 'polypeptide(L)'
;MKRQSLYLLTMFVLAGIMISACAGGTSASLTGTWELASYGSPASLTPAAPDVEASIIFDEDETISGNVGCNDFGGDYKVDGDKITFGPISSTLMMCADTAIGDQETTVLNTLTETVTFVIAGDSLTLTSADGSSVIVLARK
;
A
#
# COMPACT_ATOMS: atom_id res chain seq x y z
N MET A 1 -27.76 -52.13 -31.17
CA MET A 1 -27.61 -51.73 -29.77
C MET A 1 -26.14 -51.51 -29.30
N LYS A 2 -25.12 -52.10 -29.94
CA LYS A 2 -23.73 -51.90 -29.53
C LYS A 2 -23.09 -50.57 -29.99
N ARG A 3 -23.62 -49.86 -30.96
CA ARG A 3 -23.07 -48.59 -31.49
C ARG A 3 -23.49 -47.36 -30.69
N GLN A 4 -24.66 -47.38 -30.06
CA GLN A 4 -25.12 -46.25 -29.22
C GLN A 4 -24.42 -46.18 -27.87
N SER A 5 -23.99 -47.32 -27.32
CA SER A 5 -23.26 -47.37 -26.03
C SER A 5 -21.86 -46.77 -26.12
N LEU A 6 -21.26 -46.79 -27.32
CA LEU A 6 -19.90 -46.28 -27.52
C LEU A 6 -19.86 -44.74 -27.61
N TYR A 7 -20.96 -44.12 -28.09
CA TYR A 7 -21.06 -42.67 -28.15
C TYR A 7 -21.38 -42.01 -26.78
N LEU A 8 -22.05 -42.73 -25.90
CA LEU A 8 -22.31 -42.28 -24.53
C LEU A 8 -21.06 -42.32 -23.65
N LEU A 9 -20.12 -43.24 -23.91
CA LEU A 9 -18.85 -43.31 -23.17
C LEU A 9 -17.86 -42.23 -23.61
N THR A 10 -17.90 -41.81 -24.88
CA THR A 10 -17.00 -40.75 -25.39
C THR A 10 -17.43 -39.35 -25.00
N MET A 11 -18.72 -39.14 -24.68
CA MET A 11 -19.22 -37.83 -24.26
C MET A 11 -18.96 -37.51 -22.78
N PHE A 12 -18.65 -38.53 -21.97
CA PHE A 12 -18.39 -38.36 -20.53
C PHE A 12 -16.92 -38.05 -20.22
N VAL A 13 -16.00 -38.24 -21.16
CA VAL A 13 -14.56 -38.01 -20.96
C VAL A 13 -14.14 -36.58 -21.29
N LEU A 14 -14.97 -35.80 -21.99
CA LEU A 14 -14.64 -34.42 -22.37
C LEU A 14 -15.11 -33.34 -21.38
N ALA A 15 -15.78 -33.72 -20.29
CA ALA A 15 -16.32 -32.75 -19.31
C ALA A 15 -15.43 -32.54 -18.07
N GLY A 16 -14.19 -33.04 -18.08
CA GLY A 16 -13.34 -33.11 -16.87
C GLY A 16 -12.12 -32.22 -16.85
N ILE A 17 -11.93 -31.27 -17.77
CA ILE A 17 -10.80 -30.32 -17.66
C ILE A 17 -11.35 -28.96 -17.19
N MET A 18 -11.77 -28.89 -15.95
CA MET A 18 -11.80 -27.66 -15.21
C MET A 18 -10.35 -27.26 -14.94
N ILE A 19 -9.81 -26.42 -15.81
CA ILE A 19 -8.56 -25.72 -15.53
C ILE A 19 -8.86 -24.83 -14.34
N SER A 20 -8.53 -25.31 -13.15
CA SER A 20 -8.41 -24.49 -11.96
C SER A 20 -7.22 -23.56 -12.23
N ALA A 21 -7.46 -22.44 -12.87
CA ALA A 21 -6.54 -21.32 -12.87
C ALA A 21 -6.48 -20.85 -11.42
N CYS A 22 -5.58 -21.44 -10.63
CA CYS A 22 -5.04 -20.78 -9.46
C CYS A 22 -4.40 -19.50 -10.00
N ALA A 23 -5.15 -18.41 -9.96
CA ALA A 23 -4.57 -17.10 -9.94
C ALA A 23 -3.67 -17.07 -8.71
N GLY A 24 -2.40 -17.42 -8.91
CA GLY A 24 -1.32 -17.12 -7.98
C GLY A 24 -1.20 -15.62 -7.93
N GLY A 25 -2.08 -14.97 -7.19
CA GLY A 25 -1.88 -13.60 -6.75
C GLY A 25 -0.64 -13.65 -5.87
N THR A 26 0.49 -13.22 -6.39
CA THR A 26 1.59 -12.78 -5.54
C THR A 26 0.97 -11.73 -4.63
N SER A 27 0.82 -12.05 -3.34
CA SER A 27 0.42 -11.07 -2.34
C SER A 27 1.44 -9.96 -2.45
N ALA A 28 1.02 -8.80 -2.95
CA ALA A 28 1.91 -7.67 -3.10
C ALA A 28 2.44 -7.33 -1.70
N SER A 29 3.76 -7.41 -1.51
CA SER A 29 4.39 -7.18 -0.23
C SER A 29 4.29 -5.71 0.13
N LEU A 30 3.99 -5.40 1.39
CA LEU A 30 4.10 -4.05 1.94
C LEU A 30 5.56 -3.58 1.95
N THR A 31 6.49 -4.51 2.20
CA THR A 31 7.93 -4.25 2.29
C THR A 31 8.47 -3.67 0.98
N GLY A 32 9.31 -2.67 1.10
CA GLY A 32 9.97 -2.00 -0.01
C GLY A 32 9.85 -0.48 0.05
N THR A 33 10.30 0.18 -1.00
CA THR A 33 10.27 1.63 -1.13
C THR A 33 9.02 2.08 -1.87
N TRP A 34 8.35 3.05 -1.30
CA TRP A 34 7.12 3.63 -1.83
C TRP A 34 7.28 5.14 -1.97
N GLU A 35 7.00 5.67 -3.15
CA GLU A 35 7.04 7.10 -3.44
C GLU A 35 5.68 7.73 -3.17
N LEU A 36 5.66 8.90 -2.52
CA LEU A 36 4.43 9.62 -2.24
C LEU A 36 3.81 10.15 -3.54
N ALA A 37 2.58 9.76 -3.84
CA ALA A 37 1.84 10.24 -5.01
C ALA A 37 0.87 11.35 -4.64
N SER A 38 0.10 11.16 -3.55
CA SER A 38 -0.86 12.16 -3.05
C SER A 38 -1.22 11.89 -1.59
N TYR A 39 -1.77 12.90 -0.94
CA TYR A 39 -2.16 12.84 0.48
C TYR A 39 -3.31 13.79 0.77
N GLY A 40 -3.96 13.63 1.91
CA GLY A 40 -4.98 14.55 2.42
C GLY A 40 -6.33 13.90 2.66
N SER A 41 -7.40 14.68 2.55
CA SER A 41 -8.77 14.17 2.71
C SER A 41 -9.20 13.30 1.52
N PRO A 42 -9.96 12.21 1.73
CA PRO A 42 -10.48 11.38 0.63
C PRO A 42 -11.28 12.16 -0.42
N ALA A 43 -11.94 13.24 0.00
CA ALA A 43 -12.71 14.10 -0.91
C ALA A 43 -11.83 15.07 -1.72
N SER A 44 -10.58 15.32 -1.28
CA SER A 44 -9.69 16.29 -1.92
C SER A 44 -8.24 15.92 -1.62
N LEU A 45 -7.67 15.05 -2.46
CA LEU A 45 -6.26 14.68 -2.38
C LEU A 45 -5.38 15.77 -2.99
N THR A 46 -4.30 16.08 -2.31
CA THR A 46 -3.24 16.99 -2.78
C THR A 46 -2.12 16.13 -3.40
N PRO A 47 -1.70 16.39 -4.63
CA PRO A 47 -0.53 15.73 -5.20
C PRO A 47 0.73 16.02 -4.37
N ALA A 48 1.66 15.06 -4.34
CA ALA A 48 2.96 15.28 -3.72
C ALA A 48 3.69 16.47 -4.36
N ALA A 49 4.45 17.19 -3.55
CA ALA A 49 5.24 18.33 -4.03
C ALA A 49 6.27 17.86 -5.06
N PRO A 50 6.34 18.48 -6.25
CA PRO A 50 7.17 17.98 -7.37
C PRO A 50 8.68 18.11 -7.13
N ASP A 51 9.09 19.01 -6.23
CA ASP A 51 10.49 19.29 -5.95
C ASP A 51 11.09 18.47 -4.80
N VAL A 52 10.34 17.47 -4.30
CA VAL A 52 10.73 16.58 -3.21
C VAL A 52 10.60 15.12 -3.66
N GLU A 53 11.68 14.35 -3.54
CA GLU A 53 11.62 12.89 -3.67
C GLU A 53 11.05 12.26 -2.38
N ALA A 54 9.76 12.50 -2.14
CA ALA A 54 9.09 12.02 -0.95
C ALA A 54 8.88 10.50 -1.02
N SER A 55 9.45 9.77 -0.07
CA SER A 55 9.34 8.32 -0.02
C SER A 55 9.24 7.77 1.39
N ILE A 56 8.58 6.60 1.48
CA ILE A 56 8.44 5.80 2.69
C ILE A 56 9.01 4.41 2.40
N ILE A 57 9.82 3.90 3.31
CA ILE A 57 10.42 2.57 3.23
C ILE A 57 9.83 1.73 4.36
N PHE A 58 9.26 0.58 4.01
CA PHE A 58 8.86 -0.45 4.96
C PHE A 58 9.87 -1.58 4.90
N ASP A 59 10.62 -1.81 5.96
CA ASP A 59 11.63 -2.84 6.04
C ASP A 59 11.09 -4.16 6.58
N GLU A 60 11.78 -5.28 6.30
CA GLU A 60 11.37 -6.62 6.72
C GLU A 60 11.45 -6.83 8.25
N ASP A 61 12.22 -6.01 8.95
CA ASP A 61 12.39 -6.04 10.40
C ASP A 61 11.35 -5.20 11.16
N GLU A 62 10.23 -4.87 10.51
CA GLU A 62 9.15 -4.06 11.05
C GLU A 62 9.55 -2.61 11.38
N THR A 63 10.57 -2.08 10.71
CA THR A 63 10.94 -0.67 10.79
C THR A 63 10.41 0.12 9.59
N ILE A 64 10.08 1.38 9.83
CA ILE A 64 9.67 2.34 8.81
C ILE A 64 10.62 3.53 8.82
N SER A 65 10.98 4.00 7.66
CA SER A 65 11.84 5.18 7.50
C SER A 65 11.51 5.94 6.23
N GLY A 66 12.04 7.12 6.07
CA GLY A 66 11.91 7.89 4.84
C GLY A 66 12.05 9.39 5.02
N ASN A 67 11.67 10.09 3.97
CA ASN A 67 11.55 11.54 3.92
C ASN A 67 10.29 11.87 3.10
N VAL A 68 9.39 12.64 3.67
CA VAL A 68 8.13 13.01 3.00
C VAL A 68 7.94 14.52 2.86
N GLY A 69 9.01 15.25 3.13
CA GLY A 69 9.05 16.71 3.07
C GLY A 69 10.49 17.20 3.10
N CYS A 70 10.90 17.77 4.22
CA CYS A 70 12.27 18.26 4.42
C CYS A 70 13.01 17.51 5.54
N ASN A 71 12.31 16.69 6.33
CA ASN A 71 12.88 15.96 7.43
C ASN A 71 12.90 14.45 7.18
N ASP A 72 13.99 13.79 7.61
CA ASP A 72 14.03 12.35 7.69
C ASP A 72 13.25 11.87 8.90
N PHE A 73 12.55 10.75 8.75
CA PHE A 73 11.82 10.14 9.86
C PHE A 73 12.12 8.65 9.94
N GLY A 74 11.81 8.08 11.11
CA GLY A 74 11.91 6.66 11.35
C GLY A 74 11.12 6.22 12.57
N GLY A 75 10.78 4.93 12.62
CA GLY A 75 10.05 4.31 13.71
C GLY A 75 9.82 2.84 13.46
N ASP A 76 8.95 2.24 14.26
CA ASP A 76 8.55 0.84 14.13
C ASP A 76 7.11 0.74 13.63
N TYR A 77 6.76 -0.38 13.01
CA TYR A 77 5.37 -0.67 12.65
C TYR A 77 5.04 -2.15 12.89
N LYS A 78 3.76 -2.46 13.00
CA LYS A 78 3.23 -3.83 13.05
C LYS A 78 2.05 -3.97 12.12
N VAL A 79 1.99 -5.11 11.44
CA VAL A 79 0.88 -5.46 10.55
C VAL A 79 -0.03 -6.49 11.23
N ASP A 80 -1.31 -6.24 11.22
CA ASP A 80 -2.35 -7.20 11.64
C ASP A 80 -3.51 -7.16 10.61
N GLY A 81 -3.57 -8.18 9.76
CA GLY A 81 -4.53 -8.26 8.66
C GLY A 81 -4.34 -7.13 7.66
N ASP A 82 -5.34 -6.26 7.55
CA ASP A 82 -5.35 -5.07 6.69
C ASP A 82 -4.96 -3.78 7.42
N LYS A 83 -4.42 -3.89 8.64
CA LYS A 83 -4.06 -2.75 9.48
C LYS A 83 -2.56 -2.68 9.71
N ILE A 84 -2.06 -1.45 9.76
CA ILE A 84 -0.72 -1.11 10.22
C ILE A 84 -0.87 -0.25 11.46
N THR A 85 -0.22 -0.65 12.56
CA THR A 85 -0.08 0.17 13.76
C THR A 85 1.35 0.67 13.84
N PHE A 86 1.53 1.97 13.86
CA PHE A 86 2.84 2.59 13.99
C PHE A 86 3.21 2.76 15.47
N GLY A 87 4.48 2.54 15.78
CA GLY A 87 5.10 2.94 17.02
C GLY A 87 5.43 4.45 17.02
N PRO A 88 6.18 4.92 18.02
CA PRO A 88 6.63 6.31 18.04
C PRO A 88 7.46 6.64 16.80
N ILE A 89 7.04 7.64 16.05
CA ILE A 89 7.80 8.19 14.91
C ILE A 89 8.68 9.31 15.43
N SER A 90 9.97 9.23 15.13
CA SER A 90 10.93 10.31 15.35
C SER A 90 11.32 10.95 14.03
N SER A 91 11.54 12.25 14.02
CA SER A 91 12.01 12.96 12.84
C SER A 91 13.07 14.01 13.19
N THR A 92 13.88 14.40 12.21
CA THR A 92 14.69 15.60 12.32
C THR A 92 13.78 16.84 12.41
N LEU A 93 14.32 17.95 12.88
CA LEU A 93 13.55 19.17 13.15
C LEU A 93 14.13 20.36 12.36
N MET A 94 14.36 20.16 11.07
CA MET A 94 14.73 21.26 10.19
C MET A 94 13.48 22.07 9.82
N MET A 95 13.64 23.38 9.71
CA MET A 95 12.58 24.22 9.21
C MET A 95 12.48 24.07 7.68
N CYS A 96 11.32 23.70 7.18
CA CYS A 96 11.06 23.65 5.75
C CYS A 96 11.04 25.09 5.18
N ALA A 97 11.80 25.32 4.13
CA ALA A 97 11.84 26.63 3.47
C ALA A 97 10.54 26.91 2.70
N ASP A 98 9.88 25.86 2.22
CA ASP A 98 8.59 25.94 1.51
C ASP A 98 7.46 25.45 2.42
N THR A 99 6.42 26.27 2.56
CA THR A 99 5.27 25.98 3.42
C THR A 99 4.49 24.76 2.92
N ALA A 100 4.34 24.59 1.60
CA ALA A 100 3.62 23.45 1.03
C ALA A 100 4.32 22.12 1.31
N ILE A 101 5.67 22.11 1.30
CA ILE A 101 6.47 20.94 1.68
C ILE A 101 6.32 20.65 3.18
N GLY A 102 6.30 21.68 4.02
CA GLY A 102 6.06 21.53 5.46
C GLY A 102 4.66 21.01 5.79
N ASP A 103 3.64 21.48 5.07
CA ASP A 103 2.26 21.01 5.21
C ASP A 103 2.12 19.55 4.77
N GLN A 104 2.80 19.16 3.66
CA GLN A 104 2.88 17.77 3.21
C GLN A 104 3.48 16.87 4.29
N GLU A 105 4.65 17.22 4.79
CA GLU A 105 5.34 16.46 5.83
C GLU A 105 4.48 16.31 7.08
N THR A 106 3.92 17.42 7.56
CA THR A 106 3.06 17.41 8.75
C THR A 106 1.84 16.50 8.57
N THR A 107 1.16 16.59 7.42
CA THR A 107 -0.04 15.79 7.14
C THR A 107 0.28 14.31 7.05
N VAL A 108 1.35 13.95 6.35
CA VAL A 108 1.76 12.56 6.18
C VAL A 108 2.23 11.98 7.51
N LEU A 109 3.12 12.65 8.24
CA LEU A 109 3.64 12.14 9.52
C LEU A 109 2.54 12.01 10.58
N ASN A 110 1.58 12.92 10.64
CA ASN A 110 0.43 12.79 11.54
C ASN A 110 -0.39 11.53 11.26
N THR A 111 -0.57 11.16 9.99
CA THR A 111 -1.28 9.92 9.62
C THR A 111 -0.50 8.67 10.05
N LEU A 112 0.84 8.73 10.04
CA LEU A 112 1.72 7.62 10.48
C LEU A 112 1.88 7.49 12.00
N THR A 113 1.22 8.31 12.80
CA THR A 113 1.24 8.19 14.28
C THR A 113 0.10 7.34 14.83
N GLU A 114 -0.80 6.86 13.98
CA GLU A 114 -2.01 6.14 14.34
C GLU A 114 -2.04 4.74 13.71
N THR A 115 -3.10 4.00 14.02
CA THR A 115 -3.41 2.78 13.27
C THR A 115 -4.12 3.16 11.97
N VAL A 116 -3.62 2.67 10.86
CA VAL A 116 -4.21 2.87 9.53
C VAL A 116 -4.69 1.54 8.96
N THR A 117 -5.69 1.57 8.09
CA THR A 117 -5.96 0.48 7.17
C THR A 117 -5.13 0.66 5.90
N PHE A 118 -4.68 -0.45 5.29
CA PHE A 118 -3.94 -0.37 4.05
C PHE A 118 -4.50 -1.29 2.97
N VAL A 119 -4.36 -0.87 1.74
CA VAL A 119 -4.71 -1.64 0.54
C VAL A 119 -3.58 -1.53 -0.47
N ILE A 120 -3.10 -2.68 -0.96
CA ILE A 120 -2.15 -2.74 -2.07
C ILE A 120 -2.90 -3.22 -3.31
N ALA A 121 -2.85 -2.43 -4.37
CA ALA A 121 -3.47 -2.73 -5.66
C ALA A 121 -2.43 -2.52 -6.78
N GLY A 122 -1.81 -3.62 -7.23
CA GLY A 122 -0.67 -3.54 -8.15
C GLY A 122 0.51 -2.81 -7.51
N ASP A 123 0.95 -1.74 -8.13
CA ASP A 123 2.04 -0.89 -7.66
C ASP A 123 1.56 0.31 -6.80
N SER A 124 0.31 0.30 -6.36
CA SER A 124 -0.25 1.35 -5.51
C SER A 124 -0.50 0.83 -4.10
N LEU A 125 -0.08 1.59 -3.10
CA LEU A 125 -0.38 1.41 -1.68
C LEU A 125 -1.21 2.59 -1.19
N THR A 126 -2.38 2.32 -0.64
CA THR A 126 -3.23 3.33 -0.01
C THR A 126 -3.28 3.08 1.49
N LEU A 127 -2.94 4.09 2.27
CA LEU A 127 -3.08 4.11 3.73
C LEU A 127 -4.25 5.03 4.09
N THR A 128 -5.14 4.58 4.95
CA THR A 128 -6.29 5.38 5.40
C THR A 128 -6.31 5.41 6.93
N SER A 129 -6.41 6.61 7.52
CA SER A 129 -6.53 6.80 8.96
C SER A 129 -7.75 6.05 9.53
N ALA A 130 -7.71 5.71 10.82
CA ALA A 130 -8.76 4.92 11.47
C ALA A 130 -10.14 5.58 11.40
N ASP A 131 -10.20 6.91 11.42
CA ASP A 131 -11.43 7.71 11.29
C ASP A 131 -11.83 7.99 9.83
N GLY A 132 -11.00 7.57 8.86
CA GLY A 132 -11.21 7.79 7.43
C GLY A 132 -11.01 9.23 6.97
N SER A 133 -10.51 10.12 7.81
CA SER A 133 -10.36 11.56 7.48
C SER A 133 -9.11 11.87 6.66
N SER A 134 -8.09 11.00 6.72
CA SER A 134 -6.81 11.17 6.04
C SER A 134 -6.45 9.95 5.20
N VAL A 135 -5.94 10.20 4.01
CA VAL A 135 -5.47 9.19 3.07
C VAL A 135 -4.08 9.56 2.56
N ILE A 136 -3.22 8.56 2.46
CA ILE A 136 -1.92 8.64 1.79
C ILE A 136 -1.94 7.64 0.65
N VAL A 137 -1.61 8.08 -0.55
CA VAL A 137 -1.46 7.23 -1.73
C VAL A 137 0.01 7.21 -2.12
N LEU A 138 0.54 6.01 -2.25
CA LEU A 138 1.94 5.74 -2.55
C LEU A 138 2.04 4.86 -3.79
N ALA A 139 3.09 5.05 -4.57
CA ALA A 139 3.44 4.22 -5.72
C ALA A 139 4.74 3.45 -5.41
N ARG A 140 4.83 2.20 -5.85
CA ARG A 140 6.05 1.39 -5.71
C ARG A 140 7.19 1.98 -6.52
N LYS A 141 8.35 2.13 -5.89
CA LYS A 141 9.57 2.62 -6.55
C LYS A 141 10.42 1.49 -7.09
#